data_a97ef4c057c411f118fc0db1f27726a5
#
_entry.id   a97ef4c057c411f118fc0db1f27726a5
#
_cell.length_a   1.000
_cell.length_b   1.000
_cell.length_c   1.000
_cell.angle_alpha   90.00
_cell.angle_beta   90.00
_cell.angle_gamma   90.00
#
_symmetry.space_group_name_H-M   'P 1'
#
loop_
_entity.id
_entity.type
_entity.pdbx_description
1 polymer ?
#
loop_
_entity_poly.entity_id
_entity_poly.type
_entity_poly.pdbx_seq_one_letter_code
_entity_poly.pdbx_strand_id
1 'polypeptide(L)'
;MTKAQHAIDGRPGTKWKVTSYMGWRIHPVHKDKRHHNGTDIWASQEPCWIEAPYAGKVIGIGNNPAGFGNSVTILHKIKGEWYTTLYAHMADGSVKVKMGQKVEAGHPIGKMGSTGMSTGKHLHWELHKGKVHTWNATGVGYIEPVKFFTRLIEWEKSIATAPVEAKPEDPVLPTPTHDEAGATTAEASLTAPAKPAVKKPATNN
;
A
#
# COMPACT_ATOMS: atom_id res chain seq x y z
N MET A 1 13.90 19.72 -3.65
CA MET A 1 13.66 18.56 -2.77
C MET A 1 12.74 17.58 -3.50
N THR A 2 13.05 16.31 -3.51
CA THR A 2 12.15 15.27 -4.06
C THR A 2 10.86 15.22 -3.25
N LYS A 3 9.72 15.09 -3.94
CA LYS A 3 8.40 14.98 -3.30
C LYS A 3 8.03 13.52 -3.00
N ALA A 4 8.77 12.57 -3.60
CA ALA A 4 8.56 11.14 -3.45
C ALA A 4 9.65 10.48 -2.61
N GLN A 5 9.28 9.42 -1.87
CA GLN A 5 10.19 8.54 -1.14
C GLN A 5 9.63 7.12 -1.07
N HIS A 6 10.39 6.18 -0.50
CA HIS A 6 9.87 4.86 -0.15
C HIS A 6 9.07 4.92 1.17
N ALA A 7 8.16 3.97 1.36
CA ALA A 7 7.28 3.92 2.55
C ALA A 7 7.97 3.41 3.83
N ILE A 8 9.29 3.37 3.86
CA ILE A 8 10.10 2.89 4.97
C ILE A 8 10.90 4.04 5.58
N ASP A 9 11.00 3.99 6.89
CA ASP A 9 11.79 4.85 7.77
C ASP A 9 13.04 5.43 7.10
N GLY A 10 13.01 6.74 6.86
CA GLY A 10 14.09 7.49 6.22
C GLY A 10 15.27 7.83 7.15
N ARG A 11 15.29 7.33 8.40
CA ARG A 11 16.40 7.62 9.34
C ARG A 11 17.73 7.06 8.79
N PRO A 12 18.83 7.79 8.97
CA PRO A 12 20.16 7.33 8.57
C PRO A 12 20.49 5.94 9.15
N GLY A 13 21.02 5.06 8.31
CA GLY A 13 21.40 3.71 8.70
C GLY A 13 20.28 2.66 8.64
N THR A 14 19.03 3.04 8.37
CA THR A 14 17.97 2.05 8.14
C THR A 14 18.28 1.23 6.90
N LYS A 15 18.45 -0.09 7.09
CA LYS A 15 18.55 -1.04 5.98
C LYS A 15 17.21 -1.72 5.80
N TRP A 16 16.75 -1.84 4.56
CA TRP A 16 15.54 -2.57 4.23
C TRP A 16 15.73 -3.41 2.97
N LYS A 17 14.91 -4.44 2.84
CA LYS A 17 14.90 -5.30 1.65
C LYS A 17 13.48 -5.79 1.35
N VAL A 18 13.20 -6.01 0.08
CA VAL A 18 12.00 -6.72 -0.34
C VAL A 18 12.16 -8.19 0.01
N THR A 19 11.21 -8.73 0.76
CA THR A 19 11.15 -10.14 1.14
C THR A 19 10.20 -10.95 0.26
N SER A 20 9.20 -10.28 -0.36
CA SER A 20 8.30 -10.89 -1.34
C SER A 20 7.74 -9.81 -2.27
N TYR A 21 7.94 -9.99 -3.57
CA TYR A 21 7.37 -9.09 -4.58
C TYR A 21 5.89 -9.37 -4.86
N MET A 22 5.23 -8.39 -5.44
CA MET A 22 3.90 -8.53 -6.03
C MET A 22 3.92 -9.60 -7.13
N GLY A 23 2.84 -10.38 -7.26
CA GLY A 23 2.67 -11.39 -8.30
C GLY A 23 2.14 -12.72 -7.81
N TRP A 24 1.98 -13.67 -8.73
CA TRP A 24 1.49 -15.01 -8.42
C TRP A 24 2.52 -15.81 -7.62
N ARG A 25 2.11 -16.35 -6.47
CA ARG A 25 2.95 -17.16 -5.60
C ARG A 25 2.12 -18.21 -4.85
N ILE A 26 2.80 -19.22 -4.28
CA ILE A 26 2.18 -20.08 -3.29
C ILE A 26 2.06 -19.30 -1.98
N HIS A 27 0.84 -19.17 -1.47
CA HIS A 27 0.58 -18.40 -0.24
C HIS A 27 1.23 -19.09 0.96
N PRO A 28 2.01 -18.39 1.82
CA PRO A 28 2.77 -19.01 2.90
C PRO A 28 1.91 -19.70 3.95
N VAL A 29 0.67 -19.20 4.18
CA VAL A 29 -0.28 -19.76 5.16
C VAL A 29 -1.25 -20.73 4.49
N HIS A 30 -1.94 -20.31 3.44
CA HIS A 30 -2.98 -21.11 2.79
C HIS A 30 -2.44 -22.23 1.89
N LYS A 31 -1.17 -22.18 1.48
CA LYS A 31 -0.49 -23.17 0.64
C LYS A 31 -1.09 -23.36 -0.76
N ASP A 32 -1.97 -22.49 -1.20
CA ASP A 32 -2.55 -22.43 -2.55
C ASP A 32 -1.89 -21.33 -3.39
N LYS A 33 -2.11 -21.35 -4.71
CA LYS A 33 -1.61 -20.32 -5.62
C LYS A 33 -2.51 -19.10 -5.53
N ARG A 34 -1.95 -17.97 -5.10
CA ARG A 34 -2.64 -16.68 -4.99
C ARG A 34 -1.81 -15.55 -5.56
N HIS A 35 -2.49 -14.51 -6.05
CA HIS A 35 -1.84 -13.26 -6.39
C HIS A 35 -1.52 -12.47 -5.12
N HIS A 36 -0.27 -12.06 -4.96
CA HIS A 36 0.19 -11.14 -3.93
C HIS A 36 0.05 -9.72 -4.45
N ASN A 37 -0.91 -8.98 -3.95
CA ASN A 37 -1.29 -7.65 -4.47
C ASN A 37 -0.34 -6.53 -4.06
N GLY A 38 0.63 -6.83 -3.20
CA GLY A 38 1.60 -5.86 -2.72
C GLY A 38 3.01 -6.40 -2.68
N THR A 39 3.88 -5.64 -2.08
CA THR A 39 5.28 -6.01 -1.83
C THR A 39 5.53 -6.06 -0.34
N ASP A 40 6.11 -7.16 0.13
CA ASP A 40 6.48 -7.31 1.53
C ASP A 40 7.91 -6.81 1.75
N ILE A 41 8.10 -5.96 2.76
CA ILE A 41 9.38 -5.31 3.05
C ILE A 41 9.75 -5.54 4.51
N TRP A 42 10.97 -6.02 4.73
CA TRP A 42 11.62 -6.07 6.03
C TRP A 42 12.58 -4.89 6.19
N ALA A 43 12.71 -4.38 7.43
CA ALA A 43 13.70 -3.36 7.76
C ALA A 43 14.39 -3.65 9.09
N SER A 44 15.65 -3.19 9.21
CA SER A 44 16.53 -3.47 10.36
C SER A 44 16.25 -2.59 11.57
N GLN A 45 15.60 -1.43 11.38
CA GLN A 45 15.42 -0.44 12.43
C GLN A 45 14.29 -0.83 13.39
N GLU A 46 14.50 -0.59 14.69
CA GLU A 46 13.49 -0.77 15.73
C GLU A 46 13.31 0.52 16.55
N PRO A 47 12.08 1.00 16.74
CA PRO A 47 10.89 0.67 15.95
C PRO A 47 11.07 1.14 14.50
N CYS A 48 10.64 0.35 13.53
CA CYS A 48 10.61 0.78 12.13
C CYS A 48 9.34 1.61 11.86
N TRP A 49 9.50 2.85 11.46
CA TRP A 49 8.40 3.70 11.03
C TRP A 49 7.99 3.38 9.59
N ILE A 50 6.70 3.41 9.36
CA ILE A 50 6.10 3.43 8.03
C ILE A 50 5.75 4.88 7.75
N GLU A 51 6.18 5.39 6.61
CA GLU A 51 6.03 6.79 6.23
C GLU A 51 5.24 6.92 4.92
N ALA A 52 4.51 8.03 4.77
CA ALA A 52 3.82 8.30 3.52
C ALA A 52 4.84 8.52 2.39
N PRO A 53 4.76 7.80 1.26
CA PRO A 53 5.75 7.90 0.18
C PRO A 53 5.58 9.15 -0.67
N TYR A 54 4.42 9.80 -0.58
CA TYR A 54 4.05 11.02 -1.30
C TYR A 54 2.96 11.76 -0.54
N ALA A 55 2.77 13.04 -0.84
CA ALA A 55 1.67 13.82 -0.28
C ALA A 55 0.30 13.17 -0.62
N GLY A 56 -0.62 13.17 0.35
CA GLY A 56 -1.91 12.52 0.16
C GLY A 56 -2.91 12.80 1.26
N LYS A 57 -4.02 12.07 1.21
CA LYS A 57 -5.09 12.11 2.21
C LYS A 57 -5.41 10.70 2.69
N VAL A 58 -5.46 10.51 4.00
CA VAL A 58 -5.89 9.25 4.62
C VAL A 58 -7.37 9.00 4.30
N ILE A 59 -7.66 7.90 3.62
CA ILE A 59 -9.02 7.51 3.20
C ILE A 59 -9.48 6.20 3.83
N GLY A 60 -8.61 5.49 4.56
CA GLY A 60 -8.93 4.26 5.26
C GLY A 60 -8.03 4.03 6.48
N ILE A 61 -8.64 3.58 7.57
CA ILE A 61 -7.94 3.01 8.73
C ILE A 61 -8.73 1.76 9.09
N GLY A 62 -8.06 0.61 9.08
CA GLY A 62 -8.69 -0.69 9.29
C GLY A 62 -7.99 -1.52 10.35
N ASN A 63 -8.78 -2.48 10.87
CA ASN A 63 -8.27 -3.59 11.66
C ASN A 63 -9.01 -4.86 11.21
N ASN A 64 -8.32 -5.71 10.45
CA ASN A 64 -8.84 -6.99 9.98
C ASN A 64 -7.91 -8.13 10.42
N PRO A 65 -8.17 -8.77 11.55
CA PRO A 65 -7.30 -9.85 12.07
C PRO A 65 -7.16 -11.05 11.14
N ALA A 66 -8.14 -11.30 10.27
CA ALA A 66 -8.11 -12.38 9.28
C ALA A 66 -7.48 -11.99 7.94
N GLY A 67 -6.85 -10.82 7.86
CA GLY A 67 -6.24 -10.31 6.63
C GLY A 67 -5.13 -9.31 6.94
N PHE A 68 -5.34 -8.06 6.56
CA PHE A 68 -4.33 -6.97 6.65
C PHE A 68 -3.93 -6.55 8.07
N GLY A 69 -4.62 -7.03 9.12
CA GLY A 69 -4.38 -6.53 10.48
C GLY A 69 -4.67 -5.04 10.58
N ASN A 70 -3.88 -4.33 11.37
CA ASN A 70 -3.94 -2.87 11.43
C ASN A 70 -3.39 -2.29 10.13
N SER A 71 -4.19 -1.45 9.48
CA SER A 71 -3.87 -0.92 8.15
C SER A 71 -4.27 0.54 7.98
N VAL A 72 -3.57 1.23 7.10
CA VAL A 72 -3.86 2.59 6.66
C VAL A 72 -3.91 2.61 5.13
N THR A 73 -4.86 3.36 4.57
CA THR A 73 -4.96 3.61 3.12
C THR A 73 -4.87 5.10 2.87
N ILE A 74 -4.02 5.51 1.91
CA ILE A 74 -3.80 6.91 1.55
C ILE A 74 -4.10 7.10 0.07
N LEU A 75 -4.85 8.15 -0.25
CA LEU A 75 -5.11 8.61 -1.61
C LEU A 75 -4.10 9.69 -1.99
N HIS A 76 -3.44 9.50 -3.12
CA HIS A 76 -2.45 10.41 -3.68
C HIS A 76 -2.89 10.96 -5.04
N LYS A 77 -2.47 12.18 -5.37
CA LYS A 77 -2.53 12.70 -6.73
C LYS A 77 -1.10 12.92 -7.22
N ILE A 78 -0.62 12.02 -8.08
CA ILE A 78 0.76 12.00 -8.58
C ILE A 78 0.71 12.30 -10.08
N LYS A 79 1.34 13.39 -10.51
CA LYS A 79 1.39 13.81 -11.93
C LYS A 79 0.01 13.86 -12.60
N GLY A 80 -0.99 14.35 -11.88
CA GLY A 80 -2.37 14.45 -12.38
C GLY A 80 -3.23 13.20 -12.18
N GLU A 81 -2.64 12.03 -12.04
CA GLU A 81 -3.31 10.76 -11.87
C GLU A 81 -3.57 10.42 -10.40
N TRP A 82 -4.62 9.64 -10.16
CA TRP A 82 -4.97 9.20 -8.81
C TRP A 82 -4.43 7.80 -8.53
N TYR A 83 -3.88 7.64 -7.32
CA TYR A 83 -3.38 6.38 -6.80
C TYR A 83 -3.80 6.20 -5.36
N THR A 84 -4.01 4.96 -4.94
CA THR A 84 -4.17 4.60 -3.53
C THR A 84 -3.05 3.68 -3.09
N THR A 85 -2.50 3.93 -1.90
CA THR A 85 -1.56 3.02 -1.24
C THR A 85 -2.19 2.43 0.00
N LEU A 86 -1.90 1.16 0.29
CA LEU A 86 -2.30 0.48 1.51
C LEU A 86 -1.05 -0.02 2.25
N TYR A 87 -1.04 0.17 3.54
CA TYR A 87 0.02 -0.25 4.48
C TYR A 87 -0.60 -1.17 5.51
N ALA A 88 -0.16 -2.43 5.55
CA ALA A 88 -0.75 -3.45 6.38
C ALA A 88 0.23 -4.02 7.41
N HIS A 89 -0.29 -4.91 8.27
CA HIS A 89 0.41 -5.60 9.36
C HIS A 89 1.06 -4.65 10.37
N MET A 90 0.50 -3.43 10.53
CA MET A 90 1.04 -2.42 11.44
C MET A 90 0.93 -2.90 12.90
N ALA A 91 1.87 -2.46 13.75
CA ALA A 91 1.87 -2.80 15.16
C ALA A 91 0.64 -2.22 15.90
N ASP A 92 0.19 -2.92 16.93
CA ASP A 92 -0.96 -2.49 17.73
C ASP A 92 -0.72 -1.11 18.35
N GLY A 93 -1.76 -0.28 18.31
CA GLY A 93 -1.73 1.09 18.85
C GLY A 93 -0.74 2.03 18.17
N SER A 94 -0.12 1.62 17.05
CA SER A 94 0.95 2.39 16.41
C SER A 94 0.49 3.39 15.35
N VAL A 95 -0.74 3.30 14.87
CA VAL A 95 -1.28 4.22 13.85
C VAL A 95 -1.28 5.64 14.39
N LYS A 96 -0.66 6.56 13.64
CA LYS A 96 -0.44 7.97 14.06
C LYS A 96 -1.30 8.97 13.30
N VAL A 97 -2.06 8.50 12.33
CA VAL A 97 -2.90 9.35 11.48
C VAL A 97 -4.38 9.11 11.74
N LYS A 98 -5.23 10.06 11.29
CA LYS A 98 -6.68 10.00 11.41
C LYS A 98 -7.33 10.01 10.03
N MET A 99 -8.54 9.46 9.93
CA MET A 99 -9.37 9.56 8.73
C MET A 99 -9.48 11.01 8.25
N GLY A 100 -9.26 11.22 6.95
CA GLY A 100 -9.33 12.54 6.32
C GLY A 100 -8.08 13.40 6.50
N GLN A 101 -7.09 12.99 7.32
CA GLN A 101 -5.85 13.73 7.53
C GLN A 101 -5.07 13.86 6.23
N LYS A 102 -4.56 15.06 5.94
CA LYS A 102 -3.56 15.28 4.90
C LYS A 102 -2.18 14.93 5.45
N VAL A 103 -1.37 14.30 4.64
CA VAL A 103 0.00 13.92 4.96
C VAL A 103 0.93 14.37 3.83
N GLU A 104 2.15 14.73 4.18
CA GLU A 104 3.24 14.99 3.24
C GLU A 104 4.11 13.75 3.09
N ALA A 105 4.97 13.71 2.06
CA ALA A 105 5.99 12.68 1.95
C ALA A 105 6.90 12.70 3.21
N GLY A 106 7.22 11.52 3.75
CA GLY A 106 7.98 11.39 5.00
C GLY A 106 7.14 11.50 6.28
N HIS A 107 5.84 11.78 6.17
CA HIS A 107 4.99 11.81 7.37
C HIS A 107 4.84 10.41 7.97
N PRO A 108 5.21 10.20 9.25
CA PRO A 108 5.07 8.89 9.89
C PRO A 108 3.60 8.53 10.09
N ILE A 109 3.17 7.41 9.52
CA ILE A 109 1.77 6.94 9.59
C ILE A 109 1.55 5.85 10.63
N GLY A 110 2.62 5.17 11.05
CA GLY A 110 2.60 4.14 12.09
C GLY A 110 3.89 3.34 12.13
N LYS A 111 3.88 2.19 12.80
CA LYS A 111 5.05 1.31 12.94
C LYS A 111 4.81 -0.03 12.28
N MET A 112 5.86 -0.57 11.66
CA MET A 112 5.87 -1.94 11.15
C MET A 112 5.61 -2.93 12.29
N GLY A 113 4.75 -3.92 12.03
CA GLY A 113 4.35 -4.94 12.98
C GLY A 113 4.15 -6.29 12.32
N SER A 114 3.28 -7.12 12.92
CA SER A 114 2.92 -8.45 12.44
C SER A 114 1.46 -8.79 12.77
N THR A 115 0.57 -7.79 12.76
CA THR A 115 -0.85 -7.99 13.01
C THR A 115 -1.57 -8.61 11.80
N GLY A 116 -2.71 -9.25 12.02
CA GLY A 116 -3.45 -9.91 10.96
C GLY A 116 -2.81 -11.22 10.48
N MET A 117 -2.99 -11.54 9.19
CA MET A 117 -2.45 -12.76 8.57
C MET A 117 -0.99 -12.55 8.17
N SER A 118 -0.10 -12.55 9.16
CA SER A 118 1.33 -12.32 9.00
C SER A 118 2.15 -13.45 9.63
N THR A 119 3.21 -13.87 8.97
CA THR A 119 4.15 -14.90 9.47
C THR A 119 5.36 -14.32 10.19
N GLY A 120 5.45 -12.99 10.29
CA GLY A 120 6.55 -12.29 10.95
C GLY A 120 6.52 -10.80 10.66
N LYS A 121 7.38 -10.03 11.33
CA LYS A 121 7.41 -8.58 11.23
C LYS A 121 7.83 -8.12 9.83
N HIS A 122 6.93 -7.44 9.12
CA HIS A 122 7.16 -6.82 7.81
C HIS A 122 6.11 -5.75 7.53
N LEU A 123 6.37 -4.89 6.55
CA LEU A 123 5.35 -4.05 5.91
C LEU A 123 4.84 -4.78 4.68
N HIS A 124 3.54 -5.00 4.58
CA HIS A 124 2.87 -5.29 3.32
C HIS A 124 2.40 -3.96 2.71
N TRP A 125 2.93 -3.62 1.53
CA TRP A 125 2.69 -2.35 0.86
C TRP A 125 2.07 -2.55 -0.51
N GLU A 126 0.87 -2.00 -0.73
CA GLU A 126 0.15 -2.05 -2.01
C GLU A 126 0.06 -0.67 -2.65
N LEU A 127 0.07 -0.64 -3.97
CA LEU A 127 -0.23 0.52 -4.79
C LEU A 127 -1.28 0.14 -5.84
N HIS A 128 -2.37 0.89 -5.92
CA HIS A 128 -3.44 0.69 -6.87
C HIS A 128 -3.72 1.98 -7.65
N LYS A 129 -3.91 1.89 -8.97
CA LYS A 129 -4.33 3.04 -9.79
C LYS A 129 -5.81 3.33 -9.55
N GLY A 130 -6.13 4.59 -9.22
CA GLY A 130 -7.50 5.02 -8.98
C GLY A 130 -7.72 5.65 -7.60
N LYS A 131 -8.95 6.10 -7.35
CA LYS A 131 -9.35 6.80 -6.12
C LYS A 131 -9.81 5.88 -4.99
N VAL A 132 -10.06 4.62 -5.30
CA VAL A 132 -10.56 3.62 -4.36
C VAL A 132 -9.63 2.42 -4.37
N HIS A 133 -9.28 1.95 -3.20
CA HIS A 133 -8.57 0.69 -3.04
C HIS A 133 -9.60 -0.44 -3.02
N THR A 134 -9.65 -1.24 -4.08
CA THR A 134 -10.56 -2.38 -4.21
C THR A 134 -9.74 -3.65 -4.26
N TRP A 135 -9.85 -4.48 -3.22
CA TRP A 135 -9.19 -5.78 -3.22
C TRP A 135 -9.76 -6.69 -4.31
N ASN A 136 -8.88 -7.39 -5.03
CA ASN A 136 -9.26 -8.47 -5.94
C ASN A 136 -8.20 -9.58 -5.93
N ALA A 137 -8.62 -10.77 -6.33
CA ALA A 137 -7.76 -11.96 -6.32
C ALA A 137 -6.81 -12.07 -7.51
N THR A 138 -6.94 -11.21 -8.50
CA THR A 138 -6.25 -11.30 -9.81
C THR A 138 -5.12 -10.30 -9.96
N GLY A 139 -5.00 -9.31 -9.06
CA GLY A 139 -3.99 -8.26 -9.15
C GLY A 139 -4.29 -7.15 -10.15
N VAL A 140 -5.47 -7.16 -10.80
CA VAL A 140 -5.85 -6.11 -11.76
C VAL A 140 -5.93 -4.75 -11.08
N GLY A 141 -5.28 -3.75 -11.68
CA GLY A 141 -5.20 -2.38 -11.15
C GLY A 141 -4.08 -2.16 -10.14
N TYR A 142 -3.43 -3.22 -9.66
CA TYR A 142 -2.27 -3.10 -8.78
C TYR A 142 -0.98 -2.84 -9.57
N ILE A 143 -0.09 -2.12 -8.92
CA ILE A 143 1.22 -1.73 -9.46
C ILE A 143 2.27 -2.08 -8.42
N GLU A 144 3.42 -2.57 -8.84
CA GLU A 144 4.51 -2.86 -7.91
C GLU A 144 5.04 -1.56 -7.27
N PRO A 145 4.82 -1.35 -5.96
CA PRO A 145 5.01 -0.05 -5.34
C PRO A 145 6.49 0.38 -5.27
N VAL A 146 7.41 -0.55 -5.01
CA VAL A 146 8.84 -0.22 -4.89
C VAL A 146 9.37 0.27 -6.22
N LYS A 147 9.06 -0.41 -7.33
CA LYS A 147 9.49 0.01 -8.68
C LYS A 147 8.88 1.34 -9.08
N PHE A 148 7.60 1.55 -8.78
CA PHE A 148 6.90 2.80 -9.09
C PHE A 148 7.57 3.99 -8.40
N PHE A 149 7.74 3.92 -7.08
CA PHE A 149 8.31 5.02 -6.30
C PHE A 149 9.81 5.21 -6.56
N THR A 150 10.56 4.13 -6.84
CA THR A 150 11.97 4.26 -7.27
C THR A 150 12.07 5.11 -8.55
N ARG A 151 11.30 4.78 -9.58
CA ARG A 151 11.30 5.57 -10.84
C ARG A 151 10.84 7.01 -10.64
N LEU A 152 9.84 7.22 -9.78
CA LEU A 152 9.36 8.56 -9.47
C LEU A 152 10.43 9.39 -8.75
N ILE A 153 11.13 8.82 -7.78
CA ILE A 153 12.22 9.45 -7.04
C ILE A 153 13.38 9.81 -7.98
N GLU A 154 13.78 8.87 -8.85
CA GLU A 154 14.86 9.08 -9.83
C GLU A 154 14.52 10.20 -10.80
N TRP A 155 13.29 10.21 -11.32
CA TRP A 155 12.82 11.28 -12.19
C TRP A 155 12.79 12.64 -11.50
N GLU A 156 12.26 12.75 -10.25
CA GLU A 156 12.25 14.00 -9.49
C GLU A 156 13.68 14.51 -9.23
N LYS A 157 14.65 13.61 -8.99
CA LYS A 157 16.06 13.99 -8.87
C LYS A 157 16.62 14.52 -10.17
N SER A 158 16.32 13.88 -11.31
CA SER A 158 16.82 14.29 -12.62
C SER A 158 16.33 15.69 -13.01
N ILE A 159 15.04 16.01 -12.76
CA ILE A 159 14.52 17.37 -13.04
C ILE A 159 15.07 18.44 -12.08
N ALA A 160 15.43 18.05 -10.84
CA ALA A 160 16.01 18.99 -9.88
C ALA A 160 17.45 19.39 -10.24
N THR A 161 18.15 18.56 -11.01
CA THR A 161 19.55 18.76 -11.42
C THR A 161 19.70 19.16 -12.87
N ALA A 162 18.64 19.06 -13.69
CA ALA A 162 18.68 19.42 -15.11
C ALA A 162 18.78 20.94 -15.30
N PRO A 163 19.60 21.42 -16.30
CA PRO A 163 19.55 22.78 -16.76
C PRO A 163 18.13 23.17 -17.23
N VAL A 164 17.74 24.43 -17.11
CA VAL A 164 16.40 24.94 -17.42
C VAL A 164 15.90 24.53 -18.82
N GLU A 165 16.83 24.36 -19.78
CA GLU A 165 16.55 24.02 -21.19
C GLU A 165 16.42 22.51 -21.46
N ALA A 166 16.76 21.64 -20.52
CA ALA A 166 16.79 20.17 -20.67
C ALA A 166 16.00 19.45 -19.60
N LYS A 167 14.72 19.80 -19.43
CA LYS A 167 13.86 19.01 -18.53
C LYS A 167 13.59 17.64 -19.14
N PRO A 168 13.89 16.54 -18.43
CA PRO A 168 13.58 15.22 -18.93
C PRO A 168 12.06 15.03 -19.10
N GLU A 169 11.71 14.20 -20.08
CA GLU A 169 10.32 13.78 -20.29
C GLU A 169 9.74 13.12 -19.01
N ASP A 170 8.44 13.14 -18.91
CA ASP A 170 7.73 12.48 -17.80
C ASP A 170 8.11 10.98 -17.73
N PRO A 171 8.38 10.46 -16.53
CA PRO A 171 8.77 9.07 -16.40
C PRO A 171 7.65 8.14 -16.85
N VAL A 172 8.00 7.09 -17.56
CA VAL A 172 7.09 5.97 -17.79
C VAL A 172 6.95 5.23 -16.47
N LEU A 173 5.92 5.58 -15.71
CA LEU A 173 5.60 4.88 -14.47
C LEU A 173 5.03 3.50 -14.80
N PRO A 174 5.27 2.48 -13.96
CA PRO A 174 4.68 1.17 -14.16
C PRO A 174 3.16 1.26 -14.29
N THR A 175 2.62 0.62 -15.31
CA THR A 175 1.17 0.48 -15.51
C THR A 175 0.63 -0.70 -14.71
N PRO A 176 -0.68 -0.71 -14.41
CA PRO A 176 -1.33 -1.89 -13.84
C PRO A 176 -1.11 -3.12 -14.72
N THR A 177 -0.86 -4.26 -14.10
CA THR A 177 -0.79 -5.54 -14.81
C THR A 177 -2.19 -5.95 -15.26
N HIS A 178 -2.35 -6.19 -16.56
CA HIS A 178 -3.50 -6.88 -17.12
C HIS A 178 -3.02 -8.29 -17.49
N ASP A 179 -3.45 -9.31 -16.75
CA ASP A 179 -3.41 -10.66 -17.30
C ASP A 179 -4.54 -10.74 -18.35
N GLU A 180 -4.17 -11.00 -19.60
CA GLU A 180 -5.13 -11.19 -20.69
C GLU A 180 -5.97 -12.47 -20.47
N ALA A 181 -6.96 -12.40 -19.60
CA ALA A 181 -8.03 -13.38 -19.53
C ALA A 181 -9.28 -12.77 -18.88
N GLY A 182 -10.21 -12.33 -19.70
CA GLY A 182 -11.61 -12.14 -19.33
C GLY A 182 -12.03 -10.74 -18.90
N ALA A 183 -12.03 -9.79 -19.83
CA ALA A 183 -12.79 -8.56 -19.66
C ALA A 183 -14.29 -8.87 -19.90
N THR A 184 -15.06 -8.95 -18.82
CA THR A 184 -16.50 -8.71 -18.89
C THR A 184 -16.79 -7.48 -18.04
N THR A 185 -17.29 -6.46 -18.70
CA THR A 185 -17.79 -5.23 -18.09
C THR A 185 -18.93 -5.56 -17.13
N ALA A 186 -18.71 -5.36 -15.84
CA ALA A 186 -19.77 -5.33 -14.85
C ALA A 186 -19.75 -3.95 -14.20
N GLU A 187 -20.76 -3.15 -14.48
CA GLU A 187 -21.09 -1.96 -13.70
C GLU A 187 -21.38 -2.40 -12.26
N ALA A 188 -20.47 -2.07 -11.34
CA ALA A 188 -20.66 -2.36 -9.93
C ALA A 188 -21.46 -1.22 -9.27
N SER A 189 -22.72 -1.48 -9.02
CA SER A 189 -23.56 -0.72 -8.10
C SER A 189 -22.93 -0.71 -6.70
N LEU A 190 -22.75 0.49 -6.16
CA LEU A 190 -22.25 0.75 -4.80
C LEU A 190 -23.34 0.36 -3.77
N THR A 191 -23.26 -0.85 -3.25
CA THR A 191 -23.94 -1.20 -1.99
C THR A 191 -22.92 -1.76 -1.02
N ALA A 192 -22.78 -1.10 0.13
CA ALA A 192 -21.94 -1.56 1.23
C ALA A 192 -22.42 -2.92 1.74
N PRO A 193 -21.51 -3.85 2.09
CA PRO A 193 -21.93 -5.12 2.67
C PRO A 193 -22.54 -4.89 4.05
N ALA A 194 -23.75 -5.43 4.26
CA ALA A 194 -24.46 -5.43 5.52
C ALA A 194 -23.66 -6.17 6.60
N LYS A 195 -23.64 -5.63 7.82
CA LYS A 195 -23.10 -6.26 9.02
C LYS A 195 -23.77 -7.62 9.24
N PRO A 196 -23.01 -8.69 9.51
CA PRO A 196 -23.62 -9.94 9.96
C PRO A 196 -24.26 -9.72 11.34
N ALA A 197 -25.51 -10.17 11.47
CA ALA A 197 -26.28 -10.11 12.71
C ALA A 197 -25.63 -10.98 13.79
N VAL A 198 -25.36 -10.38 14.95
CA VAL A 198 -24.92 -11.09 16.15
C VAL A 198 -26.11 -11.91 16.70
N LYS A 199 -26.03 -13.23 16.66
CA LYS A 199 -26.98 -14.11 17.35
C LYS A 199 -26.78 -14.00 18.87
N LYS A 200 -27.80 -13.55 19.58
CA LYS A 200 -27.87 -13.64 21.06
C LYS A 200 -27.86 -15.10 21.51
N PRO A 201 -27.14 -15.44 22.58
CA PRO A 201 -27.24 -16.78 23.17
C PRO A 201 -28.62 -16.98 23.76
N ALA A 202 -29.17 -18.17 23.54
CA ALA A 202 -30.43 -18.62 24.15
C ALA A 202 -30.19 -18.82 25.64
N THR A 203 -31.06 -18.21 26.46
CA THR A 203 -31.20 -18.54 27.89
C THR A 203 -32.02 -19.80 28.02
N ASN A 204 -31.43 -20.86 28.53
CA ASN A 204 -32.17 -22.01 29.01
C ASN A 204 -32.71 -21.71 30.41
N ASN A 205 -34.01 -21.90 30.56
CA ASN A 205 -34.68 -22.18 31.83
C ASN A 205 -34.54 -23.64 32.13
#